data_9d53fd6d3ab04e86854cf428be5ee863
#
_entry.id   9d53fd6d3ab04e86854cf428be5ee863
#
_cell.length_a   1.000
_cell.length_b   1.000
_cell.length_c   1.000
_cell.angle_alpha   90.00
_cell.angle_beta   90.00
_cell.angle_gamma   90.00
#
_symmetry.space_group_name_H-M   'P 1'
#
loop_
_entity.id
_entity.type
_entity.pdbx_description
1 polymer ?
#
loop_
_entity_poly.entity_id
_entity_poly.type
_entity_poly.pdbx_seq_one_letter_code
_entity_poly.pdbx_strand_id
1 'polypeptide(L)'
;MLANPIKEIKDSLAKIRPYIVKTPTFETLSFGQQIDLKLEQLQHTGSFKCRGAFNSLLDNEKAKQGVVAASGGNHGAAVAYAAQKLGIKSHIFVPELSGKTKIELIKRTGSNLTIVPGTYAEALEAANNHQKETGAVSVH
;
A
#
# COMPACT_ATOMS: atom_id res chain seq x y z
N MET A 1 17.26 -9.26 13.84
CA MET A 1 17.00 -8.15 14.79
C MET A 1 17.56 -6.88 14.15
N LEU A 2 16.79 -5.79 14.08
CA LEU A 2 17.28 -4.52 13.52
C LEU A 2 18.41 -3.96 14.41
N ALA A 3 19.53 -3.59 13.81
CA ALA A 3 20.71 -3.11 14.58
C ALA A 3 20.44 -1.78 15.30
N ASN A 4 19.60 -0.92 14.72
CA ASN A 4 19.14 0.34 15.32
C ASN A 4 17.75 0.73 14.75
N PRO A 5 16.65 0.26 15.36
CA PRO A 5 15.31 0.45 14.82
C PRO A 5 14.91 1.93 14.69
N ILE A 6 15.37 2.79 15.59
CA ILE A 6 15.08 4.22 15.54
C ILE A 6 15.77 4.88 14.32
N LYS A 7 17.01 4.52 14.05
CA LYS A 7 17.73 5.02 12.88
C LYS A 7 17.05 4.59 11.60
N GLU A 8 16.71 3.31 11.48
CA GLU A 8 16.03 2.76 10.28
C GLU A 8 14.66 3.40 10.03
N ILE A 9 13.88 3.67 11.09
CA ILE A 9 12.62 4.41 10.97
C ILE A 9 12.84 5.83 10.47
N LYS A 10 13.87 6.54 10.98
CA LYS A 10 14.19 7.90 10.55
C LYS A 10 14.64 7.93 9.09
N ASP A 11 15.50 7.01 8.68
CA ASP A 11 15.99 6.89 7.31
C ASP A 11 14.82 6.59 6.34
N SER A 12 13.95 5.65 6.70
CA SER A 12 12.73 5.35 5.95
C SER A 12 11.81 6.58 5.84
N LEU A 13 11.63 7.31 6.94
CA LEU A 13 10.80 8.53 6.93
C LEU A 13 11.42 9.60 6.01
N ALA A 14 12.72 9.82 6.06
CA ALA A 14 13.38 10.78 5.19
C ALA A 14 13.16 10.44 3.71
N LYS A 15 13.27 9.16 3.35
CA LYS A 15 13.05 8.64 2.01
C LYS A 15 11.63 8.85 1.49
N ILE A 16 10.62 8.49 2.30
CA ILE A 16 9.21 8.55 1.86
C ILE A 16 8.58 9.94 2.02
N ARG A 17 9.21 10.84 2.77
CA ARG A 17 8.67 12.17 3.14
C ARG A 17 8.12 12.98 1.95
N PRO A 18 8.75 12.98 0.75
CA PRO A 18 8.22 13.71 -0.40
C PRO A 18 6.90 13.18 -0.94
N TYR A 19 6.53 11.96 -0.60
CA TYR A 19 5.39 11.22 -1.18
C TYR A 19 4.22 11.05 -0.23
N ILE A 20 4.35 11.48 1.03
CA ILE A 20 3.34 11.28 2.07
C ILE A 20 2.90 12.59 2.70
N VAL A 21 1.69 12.58 3.24
CA VAL A 21 1.20 13.69 4.08
C VAL A 21 1.77 13.56 5.49
N LYS A 22 2.26 14.66 6.07
CA LYS A 22 2.51 14.74 7.51
C LYS A 22 1.17 14.89 8.21
N THR A 23 0.53 13.76 8.50
CA THR A 23 -0.77 13.74 9.17
C THR A 23 -0.67 14.29 10.60
N PRO A 24 -1.68 15.01 11.11
CA PRO A 24 -1.66 15.53 12.47
C PRO A 24 -1.78 14.42 13.51
N THR A 25 -1.35 14.75 14.73
CA THR A 25 -1.63 13.98 15.93
C THR A 25 -2.62 14.78 16.78
N PHE A 26 -3.63 14.11 17.31
CA PHE A 26 -4.67 14.70 18.14
C PHE A 26 -4.65 14.06 19.53
N GLU A 27 -4.41 14.89 20.54
CA GLU A 27 -4.45 14.45 21.94
C GLU A 27 -5.89 14.47 22.45
N THR A 28 -6.29 13.44 23.19
CA THR A 28 -7.63 13.34 23.75
C THR A 28 -7.66 12.59 25.08
N LEU A 29 -8.58 12.98 25.95
CA LEU A 29 -8.91 12.31 27.22
C LEU A 29 -10.20 11.48 27.12
N SER A 30 -10.83 11.40 25.95
CA SER A 30 -12.16 10.80 25.76
C SER A 30 -12.24 9.31 26.13
N PHE A 31 -11.11 8.64 26.35
CA PHE A 31 -11.05 7.21 26.70
C PHE A 31 -10.68 6.98 28.16
N GLY A 32 -10.85 7.96 29.05
CA GLY A 32 -10.50 7.88 30.47
C GLY A 32 -9.01 7.99 30.79
N GLN A 33 -8.17 8.10 29.77
CA GLN A 33 -6.74 8.37 29.88
C GLN A 33 -6.28 9.23 28.71
N GLN A 34 -5.17 9.91 28.86
CA GLN A 34 -4.57 10.67 27.76
C GLN A 34 -4.03 9.71 26.69
N ILE A 35 -4.47 9.92 25.48
CA ILE A 35 -3.98 9.19 24.30
C ILE A 35 -3.73 10.16 23.14
N ASP A 36 -2.80 9.78 22.28
CA ASP A 36 -2.47 10.48 21.05
C ASP A 36 -2.99 9.69 19.85
N LEU A 37 -3.88 10.29 19.09
CA LEU A 37 -4.44 9.73 17.86
C LEU A 37 -3.67 10.25 16.65
N LYS A 38 -2.91 9.40 15.98
CA LYS A 38 -2.29 9.70 14.69
C LYS A 38 -3.32 9.57 13.58
N LEU A 39 -3.73 10.70 12.98
CA LEU A 39 -4.88 10.74 12.05
C LEU A 39 -4.53 10.27 10.64
N GLU A 40 -4.19 8.99 10.49
CA GLU A 40 -3.79 8.39 9.20
C GLU A 40 -4.94 8.22 8.18
N GLN A 41 -6.18 8.43 8.57
CA GLN A 41 -7.30 8.58 7.62
C GLN A 41 -7.14 9.83 6.73
N LEU A 42 -6.30 10.78 7.12
CA LEU A 42 -5.94 11.96 6.33
C LEU A 42 -4.76 11.72 5.38
N GLN A 43 -4.18 10.52 5.40
CA GLN A 43 -3.12 10.13 4.47
C GLN A 43 -3.72 9.86 3.08
N HIS A 44 -2.88 9.90 2.05
CA HIS A 44 -3.25 9.41 0.71
C HIS A 44 -3.88 8.02 0.81
N THR A 45 -4.93 7.75 0.06
CA THR A 45 -5.74 6.52 0.12
C THR A 45 -6.46 6.25 1.44
N GLY A 46 -6.45 7.20 2.39
CA GLY A 46 -7.21 7.15 3.65
C GLY A 46 -6.66 6.16 4.67
N SER A 47 -5.36 5.81 4.62
CA SER A 47 -4.74 4.92 5.61
C SER A 47 -3.21 5.04 5.64
N PHE A 48 -2.61 4.54 6.73
CA PHE A 48 -1.15 4.48 6.92
C PHE A 48 -0.42 3.61 5.87
N LYS A 49 -1.13 2.77 5.14
CA LYS A 49 -0.53 1.80 4.19
C LYS A 49 0.32 2.44 3.10
N CYS A 50 0.06 3.70 2.72
CA CYS A 50 0.91 4.43 1.79
C CYS A 50 2.36 4.52 2.23
N ARG A 51 2.62 4.65 3.53
CA ARG A 51 3.99 4.73 4.07
C ARG A 51 4.79 3.48 3.73
N GLY A 52 4.22 2.30 4.01
CA GLY A 52 4.85 1.02 3.66
C GLY A 52 4.97 0.79 2.16
N ALA A 53 3.94 1.15 1.38
CA ALA A 53 3.97 1.00 -0.06
C ALA A 53 5.11 1.82 -0.69
N PHE A 54 5.22 3.11 -0.39
CA PHE A 54 6.35 3.91 -0.87
C PHE A 54 7.70 3.39 -0.40
N ASN A 55 7.81 3.00 0.88
CA ASN A 55 9.06 2.48 1.42
C ASN A 55 9.51 1.21 0.67
N SER A 56 8.59 0.31 0.34
CA SER A 56 8.89 -0.93 -0.37
C SER A 56 9.25 -0.71 -1.84
N LEU A 57 8.66 0.31 -2.50
CA LEU A 57 8.89 0.53 -3.92
C LEU A 57 10.14 1.39 -4.20
N LEU A 58 10.44 2.38 -3.37
CA LEU A 58 11.53 3.33 -3.60
C LEU A 58 12.93 2.68 -3.60
N ASP A 59 13.14 1.64 -2.78
CA ASP A 59 14.44 0.94 -2.69
C ASP A 59 14.49 -0.32 -3.57
N ASN A 60 13.44 -0.59 -4.33
CA ASN A 60 13.36 -1.83 -5.09
C ASN A 60 13.54 -1.56 -6.58
N GLU A 61 14.78 -1.65 -7.06
CA GLU A 61 15.09 -1.49 -8.49
C GLU A 61 14.29 -2.43 -9.40
N LYS A 62 13.97 -3.65 -8.92
CA LYS A 62 13.15 -4.60 -9.68
C LYS A 62 11.70 -4.14 -9.82
N ALA A 63 11.20 -3.29 -8.92
CA ALA A 63 9.85 -2.74 -9.01
C ALA A 63 9.64 -1.90 -10.28
N LYS A 64 10.70 -1.40 -10.91
CA LYS A 64 10.63 -0.69 -12.19
C LYS A 64 10.08 -1.56 -13.32
N GLN A 65 10.20 -2.88 -13.22
CA GLN A 65 9.63 -3.83 -14.18
C GLN A 65 8.12 -4.01 -14.03
N GLY A 66 7.57 -3.59 -12.92
CA GLY A 66 6.17 -3.69 -12.55
C GLY A 66 5.99 -4.32 -11.18
N VAL A 67 4.84 -4.06 -10.58
CA VAL A 67 4.48 -4.61 -9.27
C VAL A 67 3.11 -5.28 -9.29
N VAL A 68 2.95 -6.27 -8.42
CA VAL A 68 1.69 -6.99 -8.25
C VAL A 68 1.34 -7.09 -6.77
N ALA A 69 0.06 -6.99 -6.45
CA ALA A 69 -0.44 -7.21 -5.10
C ALA A 69 -1.82 -7.87 -5.12
N ALA A 70 -2.07 -8.72 -4.11
CA ALA A 70 -3.39 -9.27 -3.85
C ALA A 70 -4.01 -8.51 -2.67
N SER A 71 -4.96 -7.64 -2.91
CA SER A 71 -5.67 -6.92 -1.84
C SER A 71 -6.84 -6.11 -2.36
N GLY A 72 -8.04 -6.35 -1.83
CA GLY A 72 -9.21 -5.50 -2.02
C GLY A 72 -9.38 -4.38 -0.98
N GLY A 73 -8.36 -4.12 -0.17
CA GLY A 73 -8.41 -3.18 0.94
C GLY A 73 -7.40 -2.03 0.85
N ASN A 74 -7.02 -1.52 2.02
CA ASN A 74 -6.09 -0.40 2.13
C ASN A 74 -4.71 -0.66 1.53
N HIS A 75 -4.25 -1.92 1.57
CA HIS A 75 -2.95 -2.29 1.02
C HIS A 75 -2.94 -2.18 -0.52
N GLY A 76 -3.91 -2.79 -1.21
CA GLY A 76 -4.03 -2.72 -2.67
C GLY A 76 -4.15 -1.27 -3.16
N ALA A 77 -4.98 -0.46 -2.50
CA ALA A 77 -5.11 0.96 -2.81
C ALA A 77 -3.79 1.74 -2.63
N ALA A 78 -3.03 1.43 -1.57
CA ALA A 78 -1.76 2.09 -1.30
C ALA A 78 -0.67 1.70 -2.31
N VAL A 79 -0.57 0.42 -2.67
CA VAL A 79 0.37 -0.08 -3.69
C VAL A 79 0.06 0.56 -5.05
N ALA A 80 -1.21 0.54 -5.47
CA ALA A 80 -1.65 1.15 -6.71
C ALA A 80 -1.32 2.65 -6.78
N TYR A 81 -1.59 3.39 -5.69
CA TYR A 81 -1.28 4.82 -5.59
C TYR A 81 0.23 5.10 -5.63
N ALA A 82 1.02 4.36 -4.84
CA ALA A 82 2.46 4.54 -4.81
C ALA A 82 3.10 4.21 -6.17
N ALA A 83 2.67 3.12 -6.82
CA ALA A 83 3.12 2.76 -8.16
C ALA A 83 2.80 3.86 -9.17
N GLN A 84 1.58 4.41 -9.17
CA GLN A 84 1.19 5.54 -10.04
C GLN A 84 2.12 6.74 -9.83
N LYS A 85 2.38 7.13 -8.57
CA LYS A 85 3.23 8.29 -8.25
C LYS A 85 4.68 8.11 -8.67
N LEU A 86 5.15 6.87 -8.71
CA LEU A 86 6.53 6.51 -9.10
C LEU A 86 6.65 6.13 -10.59
N GLY A 87 5.56 6.19 -11.37
CA GLY A 87 5.57 5.81 -12.78
C GLY A 87 5.79 4.30 -13.01
N ILE A 88 5.43 3.47 -12.02
CA ILE A 88 5.60 2.02 -12.04
C ILE A 88 4.27 1.38 -12.48
N LYS A 89 4.34 0.41 -13.40
CA LYS A 89 3.17 -0.40 -13.77
C LYS A 89 2.74 -1.24 -12.58
N SER A 90 1.45 -1.32 -12.32
CA SER A 90 0.91 -2.14 -11.23
C SER A 90 -0.28 -2.96 -11.66
N HIS A 91 -0.42 -4.14 -11.08
CA HIS A 91 -1.58 -5.00 -11.26
C HIS A 91 -2.08 -5.46 -9.90
N ILE A 92 -3.33 -5.13 -9.58
CA ILE A 92 -3.94 -5.45 -8.29
C ILE A 92 -5.01 -6.52 -8.50
N PHE A 93 -4.85 -7.63 -7.81
CA PHE A 93 -5.81 -8.73 -7.78
C PHE A 93 -6.69 -8.58 -6.55
N VAL A 94 -7.99 -8.54 -6.76
CA VAL A 94 -8.96 -8.14 -5.73
C VAL A 94 -10.02 -9.24 -5.60
N PRO A 95 -10.25 -9.79 -4.40
CA PRO A 95 -11.39 -10.69 -4.18
C PRO A 95 -12.72 -10.03 -4.55
N GLU A 96 -13.65 -10.76 -5.14
CA GLU A 96 -14.95 -10.22 -5.58
C GLU A 96 -15.78 -9.60 -4.45
N LEU A 97 -15.61 -10.09 -3.22
CA LEU A 97 -16.31 -9.57 -2.02
C LEU A 97 -15.71 -8.26 -1.49
N SER A 98 -14.72 -7.70 -2.18
CA SER A 98 -14.07 -6.45 -1.74
C SER A 98 -14.99 -5.24 -1.87
N GLY A 99 -14.81 -4.28 -0.97
CA GLY A 99 -15.64 -3.08 -0.93
C GLY A 99 -15.49 -2.20 -2.18
N LYS A 100 -16.62 -1.80 -2.77
CA LYS A 100 -16.68 -0.99 -4.01
C LYS A 100 -15.82 0.27 -3.94
N THR A 101 -15.80 0.95 -2.79
CA THR A 101 -14.99 2.18 -2.60
C THR A 101 -13.50 1.95 -2.83
N LYS A 102 -12.95 0.81 -2.36
CA LYS A 102 -11.53 0.50 -2.55
C LYS A 102 -11.24 0.09 -3.98
N ILE A 103 -12.14 -0.65 -4.62
CA ILE A 103 -12.04 -1.00 -6.04
C ILE A 103 -11.99 0.26 -6.90
N GLU A 104 -12.89 1.21 -6.67
CA GLU A 104 -12.90 2.48 -7.40
C GLU A 104 -11.65 3.33 -7.14
N LEU A 105 -11.13 3.32 -5.91
CA LEU A 105 -9.89 4.01 -5.60
C LEU A 105 -8.69 3.42 -6.37
N ILE A 106 -8.61 2.08 -6.46
CA ILE A 106 -7.58 1.40 -7.26
C ILE A 106 -7.73 1.75 -8.74
N LYS A 107 -8.93 1.68 -9.31
CA LYS A 107 -9.19 2.03 -10.71
C LYS A 107 -8.71 3.45 -11.07
N ARG A 108 -8.94 4.42 -10.18
CA ARG A 108 -8.53 5.83 -10.39
C ARG A 108 -7.02 6.02 -10.48
N THR A 109 -6.21 5.07 -10.00
CA THR A 109 -4.75 5.14 -10.11
C THR A 109 -4.23 4.75 -11.49
N GLY A 110 -5.07 4.19 -12.37
CA GLY A 110 -4.65 3.63 -13.65
C GLY A 110 -3.95 2.27 -13.54
N SER A 111 -3.97 1.65 -12.37
CA SER A 111 -3.49 0.28 -12.17
C SER A 111 -4.36 -0.72 -12.95
N ASN A 112 -3.73 -1.76 -13.47
CA ASN A 112 -4.48 -2.94 -13.91
C ASN A 112 -5.18 -3.55 -12.70
N LEU A 113 -6.44 -3.93 -12.89
CA LEU A 113 -7.26 -4.50 -11.84
C LEU A 113 -7.94 -5.77 -12.33
N THR A 114 -7.75 -6.87 -11.61
CA THR A 114 -8.48 -8.10 -11.82
C THR A 114 -9.32 -8.42 -10.59
N ILE A 115 -10.64 -8.53 -10.77
CA ILE A 115 -11.54 -9.03 -9.73
C ILE A 115 -11.56 -10.55 -9.86
N VAL A 116 -11.16 -11.23 -8.79
CA VAL A 116 -11.04 -12.69 -8.73
C VAL A 116 -12.23 -13.25 -7.96
N PRO A 117 -12.98 -14.18 -8.55
CA PRO A 117 -14.03 -14.90 -7.81
C PRO A 117 -13.45 -15.60 -6.58
N GLY A 118 -14.19 -15.56 -5.47
CA GLY A 118 -13.77 -16.21 -4.22
C GLY A 118 -13.17 -15.26 -3.20
N THR A 119 -12.22 -15.79 -2.42
CA THR A 119 -11.65 -15.16 -1.23
C THR A 119 -10.29 -14.50 -1.53
N TYR A 120 -9.62 -14.08 -0.46
CA TYR A 120 -8.24 -13.58 -0.56
C TYR A 120 -7.27 -14.66 -1.07
N ALA A 121 -7.51 -15.94 -0.78
CA ALA A 121 -6.63 -17.01 -1.19
C ALA A 121 -6.54 -17.14 -2.72
N GLU A 122 -7.68 -17.11 -3.40
CA GLU A 122 -7.77 -17.15 -4.86
C GLU A 122 -7.13 -15.90 -5.50
N ALA A 123 -7.36 -14.74 -4.91
CA ALA A 123 -6.72 -13.50 -5.39
C ALA A 123 -5.20 -13.53 -5.22
N LEU A 124 -4.70 -14.09 -4.12
CA LEU A 124 -3.26 -14.26 -3.88
C LEU A 124 -2.65 -15.27 -4.86
N GLU A 125 -3.33 -16.37 -5.13
CA GLU A 125 -2.88 -17.36 -6.11
C GLU A 125 -2.77 -16.74 -7.52
N ALA A 126 -3.80 -16.00 -7.94
CA ALA A 126 -3.78 -15.29 -9.22
C ALA A 126 -2.64 -14.27 -9.31
N ALA A 127 -2.40 -13.51 -8.24
CA ALA A 127 -1.27 -12.58 -8.16
C ALA A 127 0.09 -13.28 -8.25
N ASN A 128 0.25 -14.43 -7.57
CA ASN A 128 1.48 -15.24 -7.61
C ASN A 128 1.73 -15.82 -9.01
N ASN A 129 0.70 -16.25 -9.71
CA ASN A 129 0.81 -16.75 -11.07
C ASN A 129 1.22 -15.62 -12.02
N HIS A 130 0.59 -14.46 -11.91
CA HIS A 130 0.97 -13.26 -12.67
C HIS A 130 2.42 -12.85 -12.41
N GLN A 131 2.89 -12.92 -11.16
CA GLN A 131 4.28 -12.66 -10.80
C GLN A 131 5.24 -13.62 -11.54
N LYS A 132 4.93 -14.92 -11.57
CA LYS A 132 5.77 -15.93 -12.26
C LYS A 132 5.85 -15.68 -13.76
N GLU A 133 4.74 -15.29 -14.38
CA GLU A 133 4.63 -15.05 -15.82
C GLU A 133 5.33 -13.77 -16.26
N THR A 134 5.26 -12.71 -15.45
CA THR A 134 5.68 -11.36 -15.85
C THR A 134 6.99 -10.89 -15.22
N GLY A 135 7.44 -11.56 -14.16
CA GLY A 135 8.58 -11.10 -13.35
C GLY A 135 8.26 -9.88 -12.47
N ALA A 136 6.99 -9.45 -12.38
CA ALA A 136 6.58 -8.34 -11.52
C ALA A 136 6.92 -8.60 -10.06
N VAL A 137 7.26 -7.56 -9.31
CA VAL A 137 7.58 -7.69 -7.88
C VAL A 137 6.30 -7.78 -7.05
N SER A 138 6.18 -8.82 -6.25
CA SER A 138 5.09 -8.95 -5.29
C SER A 138 5.29 -7.99 -4.11
N VAL A 139 4.25 -7.24 -3.76
CA VAL A 139 4.23 -6.31 -2.63
C VAL A 139 3.21 -6.78 -1.61
N HIS A 140 3.68 -7.13 -0.38
CA HIS A 140 2.89 -7.67 0.73
C HIS A 140 2.85 -6.72 1.92
#